data_8fec82c1b94241820a1c6c951194371b
#
_entry.id   8fec82c1b94241820a1c6c951194371b
#
_cell.length_a   1.000
_cell.length_b   1.000
_cell.length_c   1.000
_cell.angle_alpha   90.00
_cell.angle_beta   90.00
_cell.angle_gamma   90.00
#
_symmetry.space_group_name_H-M   'P 1'
#
loop_
_entity.id
_entity.type
_entity.pdbx_description
1 polymer ?
#
loop_
_entity_poly.entity_id
_entity_poly.type
_entity_poly.pdbx_seq_one_letter_code
_entity_poly.pdbx_strand_id
1 'polypeptide(L)'
;MKKLTIIRHAKSDWEHNLPDILRPISNRGKKDIKVMSLLVDRLNLSPEIIYSSTSKRTIETYENFLKHSSAFKNIDFHKSELLYDFTGYNVLNFIKNIDDKYSNVLLFSHNNSCSFLTAELANDYKHVPTCGIIIFDFDVSLWNQISIGKLNHYFPKSYR
;
A
#
# COMPACT_ATOMS: atom_id res chain seq x y z
N MET A 1 -14.70 12.35 -5.85
CA MET A 1 -13.99 11.06 -6.05
C MET A 1 -12.90 10.87 -4.99
N LYS A 2 -12.83 9.70 -4.44
CA LYS A 2 -11.72 9.30 -3.56
C LYS A 2 -10.92 8.19 -4.24
N LYS A 3 -9.60 8.35 -4.30
CA LYS A 3 -8.69 7.33 -4.81
C LYS A 3 -7.80 6.81 -3.68
N LEU A 4 -7.76 5.49 -3.53
CA LEU A 4 -6.96 4.82 -2.52
C LEU A 4 -6.01 3.85 -3.22
N THR A 5 -4.72 4.07 -3.06
CA THR A 5 -3.69 3.12 -3.49
C THR A 5 -3.11 2.43 -2.27
N ILE A 6 -3.04 1.11 -2.29
CA ILE A 6 -2.39 0.33 -1.24
C ILE A 6 -1.28 -0.50 -1.86
N ILE A 7 -0.10 -0.43 -1.28
CA ILE A 7 1.05 -1.24 -1.66
C ILE A 7 1.39 -2.15 -0.49
N ARG A 8 1.32 -3.46 -0.72
CA ARG A 8 1.82 -4.42 0.27
C ARG A 8 3.35 -4.32 0.32
N HIS A 9 3.94 -4.41 1.53
CA HIS A 9 5.39 -4.40 1.67
C HIS A 9 6.05 -5.42 0.74
N ALA A 10 7.26 -5.13 0.30
CA ALA A 10 8.07 -6.03 -0.52
C ALA A 10 8.50 -7.27 0.28
N LYS A 11 8.98 -8.30 -0.42
CA LYS A 11 9.43 -9.56 0.20
C LYS A 11 10.40 -9.28 1.32
N SER A 12 10.08 -9.79 2.51
CA SER A 12 10.91 -9.63 3.70
C SER A 12 11.92 -10.75 3.82
N ASP A 13 12.98 -10.47 4.60
CA ASP A 13 14.04 -11.40 4.91
C ASP A 13 13.71 -12.14 6.21
N TRP A 14 13.77 -13.48 6.16
CA TRP A 14 13.52 -14.36 7.30
C TRP A 14 14.80 -14.94 7.91
N GLU A 15 15.97 -14.65 7.32
CA GLU A 15 17.26 -15.23 7.74
C GLU A 15 17.72 -14.73 9.11
N HIS A 16 17.22 -13.59 9.55
CA HIS A 16 17.56 -13.01 10.84
C HIS A 16 16.49 -13.36 11.87
N ASN A 17 16.90 -13.82 13.05
CA ASN A 17 15.98 -14.10 14.15
C ASN A 17 15.54 -12.80 14.84
N LEU A 18 14.75 -12.00 14.14
CA LEU A 18 14.27 -10.71 14.59
C LEU A 18 12.79 -10.75 14.93
N PRO A 19 12.32 -9.90 15.86
CA PRO A 19 10.89 -9.67 16.03
C PRO A 19 10.26 -9.25 14.69
N ASP A 20 9.01 -9.65 14.46
CA ASP A 20 8.31 -9.40 13.20
C ASP A 20 8.40 -7.93 12.74
N ILE A 21 8.19 -7.00 13.66
CA ILE A 21 8.19 -5.55 13.35
C ILE A 21 9.55 -5.05 12.84
N LEU A 22 10.64 -5.74 13.16
CA LEU A 22 12.02 -5.37 12.80
C LEU A 22 12.56 -6.13 11.60
N ARG A 23 11.79 -7.03 10.98
CA ARG A 23 12.26 -7.77 9.81
C ARG A 23 12.45 -6.85 8.61
N PRO A 24 13.65 -6.82 8.00
CA PRO A 24 13.91 -6.00 6.82
C PRO A 24 13.37 -6.62 5.55
N ILE A 25 13.36 -5.88 4.47
CA ILE A 25 13.10 -6.43 3.14
C ILE A 25 14.33 -7.21 2.63
N SER A 26 14.07 -8.22 1.79
CA SER A 26 15.11 -9.05 1.19
C SER A 26 15.67 -8.42 -0.10
N ASN A 27 16.75 -9.00 -0.64
CA ASN A 27 17.27 -8.60 -1.95
C ASN A 27 16.24 -8.81 -3.05
N ARG A 28 15.45 -9.87 -3.00
CA ARG A 28 14.34 -10.10 -3.93
C ARG A 28 13.28 -9.00 -3.80
N GLY A 29 12.97 -8.58 -2.57
CA GLY A 29 12.07 -7.47 -2.32
C GLY A 29 12.55 -6.18 -2.98
N LYS A 30 13.83 -5.87 -2.87
CA LYS A 30 14.44 -4.70 -3.52
C LYS A 30 14.33 -4.76 -5.04
N LYS A 31 14.52 -5.93 -5.63
CA LYS A 31 14.38 -6.14 -7.08
C LYS A 31 12.93 -5.93 -7.54
N ASP A 32 11.95 -6.44 -6.78
CA ASP A 32 10.54 -6.23 -7.09
C ASP A 32 10.17 -4.75 -7.03
N ILE A 33 10.66 -4.02 -6.02
CA ILE A 33 10.43 -2.57 -5.92
C ILE A 33 10.98 -1.83 -7.14
N LYS A 34 12.17 -2.18 -7.59
CA LYS A 34 12.76 -1.55 -8.77
C LYS A 34 11.89 -1.76 -10.02
N VAL A 35 11.38 -2.97 -10.22
CA VAL A 35 10.46 -3.29 -11.32
C VAL A 35 9.15 -2.52 -11.18
N MET A 36 8.54 -2.54 -10.00
CA MET A 36 7.25 -1.88 -9.76
C MET A 36 7.36 -0.37 -9.75
N SER A 37 8.53 0.19 -9.49
CA SER A 37 8.75 1.64 -9.57
C SER A 37 8.55 2.19 -10.98
N LEU A 38 8.97 1.43 -12.00
CA LEU A 38 8.72 1.81 -13.40
C LEU A 38 7.22 1.84 -13.70
N LEU A 39 6.47 0.90 -13.14
CA LEU A 39 5.02 0.86 -13.29
C LEU A 39 4.36 2.04 -12.57
N VAL A 40 4.78 2.34 -11.35
CA VAL A 40 4.27 3.47 -10.56
C VAL A 40 4.42 4.78 -11.34
N ASP A 41 5.56 4.98 -11.98
CA ASP A 41 5.79 6.17 -12.83
C ASP A 41 4.83 6.21 -14.02
N ARG A 42 4.57 5.06 -14.66
CA ARG A 42 3.62 4.97 -15.79
C ARG A 42 2.17 5.17 -15.37
N LEU A 43 1.80 4.70 -14.19
CA LEU A 43 0.44 4.86 -13.66
C LEU A 43 0.14 6.31 -13.26
N ASN A 44 1.16 7.13 -13.19
CA ASN A 44 1.01 8.55 -12.86
C ASN A 44 0.30 8.76 -11.53
N LEU A 45 0.65 7.95 -10.54
CA LEU A 45 0.12 8.07 -9.19
C LEU A 45 0.56 9.41 -8.60
N SER A 46 -0.39 10.16 -8.10
CA SER A 46 -0.14 11.50 -7.54
C SER A 46 -0.78 11.60 -6.16
N PRO A 47 -0.32 10.81 -5.17
CA PRO A 47 -0.90 10.86 -3.84
C PRO A 47 -0.63 12.22 -3.19
N GLU A 48 -1.64 12.71 -2.46
CA GLU A 48 -1.53 13.94 -1.69
C GLU A 48 -0.89 13.70 -0.32
N ILE A 49 -0.97 12.47 0.16
CA ILE A 49 -0.38 12.02 1.43
C ILE A 49 -0.09 10.52 1.36
N ILE A 50 0.96 10.11 2.06
CA ILE A 50 1.35 8.69 2.17
C ILE A 50 1.36 8.30 3.64
N TYR A 51 0.71 7.18 3.95
CA TYR A 51 0.75 6.56 5.28
C TYR A 51 1.39 5.19 5.20
N SER A 52 2.03 4.77 6.27
CA SER A 52 2.66 3.46 6.37
C SER A 52 2.44 2.85 7.75
N SER A 53 2.37 1.53 7.79
CA SER A 53 2.59 0.78 9.02
C SER A 53 3.94 1.13 9.64
N THR A 54 4.07 0.88 10.92
CA THR A 54 5.30 1.14 11.69
C THR A 54 6.38 0.07 11.51
N SER A 55 6.12 -0.99 10.75
CA SER A 55 7.09 -2.07 10.54
C SER A 55 8.27 -1.62 9.69
N LYS A 56 9.43 -2.20 9.95
CA LYS A 56 10.64 -1.92 9.16
C LYS A 56 10.43 -2.23 7.67
N ARG A 57 9.78 -3.36 7.35
CA ARG A 57 9.59 -3.77 5.95
C ARG A 57 8.68 -2.85 5.14
N THR A 58 7.65 -2.24 5.74
CA THR A 58 6.82 -1.25 5.04
C THR A 58 7.58 0.07 4.84
N ILE A 59 8.30 0.51 5.85
CA ILE A 59 9.11 1.74 5.78
C ILE A 59 10.21 1.59 4.73
N GLU A 60 10.95 0.47 4.73
CA GLU A 60 11.98 0.20 3.73
C GLU A 60 11.41 0.05 2.32
N THR A 61 10.19 -0.49 2.18
CA THR A 61 9.50 -0.53 0.89
C THR A 61 9.30 0.88 0.36
N TYR A 62 8.75 1.78 1.17
CA TYR A 62 8.59 3.19 0.82
C TYR A 62 9.93 3.85 0.45
N GLU A 63 10.96 3.70 1.29
CA GLU A 63 12.27 4.29 1.06
C GLU A 63 12.91 3.82 -0.25
N ASN A 64 12.73 2.55 -0.60
CA ASN A 64 13.26 2.01 -1.85
C ASN A 64 12.46 2.48 -3.08
N PHE A 65 11.14 2.68 -2.96
CA PHE A 65 10.38 3.34 -4.03
C PHE A 65 10.89 4.76 -4.27
N LEU A 66 11.23 5.51 -3.21
CA LEU A 66 11.82 6.85 -3.36
C LEU A 66 13.13 6.86 -4.15
N LYS A 67 13.91 5.78 -4.07
CA LYS A 67 15.18 5.67 -4.81
C LYS A 67 14.98 5.47 -6.30
N HIS A 68 13.86 4.87 -6.71
CA HIS A 68 13.65 4.40 -8.08
C HIS A 68 12.50 5.09 -8.82
N SER A 69 11.73 5.92 -8.12
CA SER A 69 10.56 6.61 -8.67
C SER A 69 10.51 8.05 -8.16
N SER A 70 10.06 8.97 -8.99
CA SER A 70 9.80 10.34 -8.58
C SER A 70 8.38 10.56 -8.06
N ALA A 71 7.50 9.56 -8.19
CA ALA A 71 6.06 9.68 -7.90
C ALA A 71 5.75 10.05 -6.44
N PHE A 72 6.64 9.69 -5.50
CA PHE A 72 6.43 9.92 -4.07
C PHE A 72 7.31 11.02 -3.48
N LYS A 73 8.10 11.70 -4.32
CA LYS A 73 8.97 12.79 -3.86
C LYS A 73 8.14 13.99 -3.39
N ASN A 74 8.58 14.57 -2.27
CA ASN A 74 7.96 15.76 -1.67
C ASN A 74 6.50 15.55 -1.24
N ILE A 75 6.09 14.31 -1.02
CA ILE A 75 4.78 13.97 -0.46
C ILE A 75 4.95 13.68 1.03
N ASP A 76 4.09 14.25 1.87
CA ASP A 76 4.11 14.00 3.30
C ASP A 76 3.94 12.50 3.59
N PHE A 77 4.79 11.99 4.47
CA PHE A 77 4.82 10.59 4.87
C PHE A 77 4.60 10.48 6.37
N HIS A 78 3.60 9.70 6.78
CA HIS A 78 3.25 9.48 8.18
C HIS A 78 3.14 8.00 8.50
N LYS A 79 3.59 7.61 9.68
CA LYS A 79 3.47 6.24 10.21
C LYS A 79 2.30 6.14 11.15
N SER A 80 1.61 5.00 11.15
CA SER A 80 0.53 4.70 12.09
C SER A 80 0.56 3.24 12.51
N GLU A 81 0.49 2.99 13.81
CA GLU A 81 0.40 1.64 14.37
C GLU A 81 -0.89 0.92 13.93
N LEU A 82 -1.96 1.67 13.62
CA LEU A 82 -3.22 1.10 13.14
C LEU A 82 -3.05 0.37 11.80
N LEU A 83 -2.02 0.72 11.03
CA LEU A 83 -1.71 0.07 9.76
C LEU A 83 -0.84 -1.17 9.93
N TYR A 84 -0.29 -1.41 11.12
CA TYR A 84 0.36 -2.68 11.49
C TYR A 84 -0.75 -3.67 11.87
N ASP A 85 -1.46 -4.14 10.87
CA ASP A 85 -2.69 -4.90 11.00
C ASP A 85 -2.70 -6.02 9.95
N PHE A 86 -3.00 -7.24 10.38
CA PHE A 86 -3.04 -8.44 9.53
C PHE A 86 -4.46 -8.94 9.30
N THR A 87 -5.47 -8.25 9.83
CA THR A 87 -6.89 -8.59 9.66
C THR A 87 -7.56 -7.73 8.59
N GLY A 88 -7.26 -6.44 8.56
CA GLY A 88 -7.85 -5.45 7.67
C GLY A 88 -8.88 -4.54 8.35
N TYR A 89 -9.40 -4.90 9.52
CA TYR A 89 -10.41 -4.09 10.22
C TYR A 89 -9.85 -2.75 10.69
N ASN A 90 -8.64 -2.74 11.24
CA ASN A 90 -8.00 -1.50 11.68
C ASN A 90 -7.63 -0.62 10.49
N VAL A 91 -7.13 -1.21 9.41
CA VAL A 91 -6.83 -0.48 8.18
C VAL A 91 -8.09 0.14 7.60
N LEU A 92 -9.19 -0.61 7.53
CA LEU A 92 -10.48 -0.09 7.02
C LEU A 92 -10.97 1.08 7.87
N ASN A 93 -10.92 0.94 9.19
CA ASN A 93 -11.30 2.00 10.10
C ASN A 93 -10.40 3.25 9.94
N PHE A 94 -9.10 3.04 9.79
CA PHE A 94 -8.16 4.12 9.50
C PHE A 94 -8.54 4.88 8.22
N ILE A 95 -8.83 4.15 7.14
CA ILE A 95 -9.21 4.74 5.85
C ILE A 95 -10.47 5.61 5.98
N LYS A 96 -11.48 5.10 6.68
CA LYS A 96 -12.75 5.83 6.88
C LYS A 96 -12.59 7.11 7.72
N ASN A 97 -11.48 7.24 8.43
CA ASN A 97 -11.19 8.40 9.29
C ASN A 97 -10.09 9.32 8.71
N ILE A 98 -9.67 9.10 7.48
CA ILE A 98 -8.73 10.01 6.81
C ILE A 98 -9.38 11.38 6.64
N ASP A 99 -8.60 12.45 6.78
CA ASP A 99 -9.07 13.82 6.56
C ASP A 99 -9.61 13.96 5.12
N ASP A 100 -10.85 14.42 5.00
CA ASP A 100 -11.55 14.53 3.72
C ASP A 100 -10.96 15.57 2.77
N LYS A 101 -10.03 16.42 3.25
CA LYS A 101 -9.28 17.31 2.37
C LYS A 101 -8.41 16.54 1.36
N TYR A 102 -8.02 15.31 1.70
CA TYR A 102 -7.26 14.44 0.80
C TYR A 102 -8.21 13.61 -0.05
N SER A 103 -8.05 13.69 -1.36
CA SER A 103 -8.83 12.91 -2.32
C SER A 103 -8.05 11.72 -2.90
N ASN A 104 -6.72 11.75 -2.81
CA ASN A 104 -5.83 10.72 -3.33
C ASN A 104 -4.82 10.34 -2.25
N VAL A 105 -4.98 9.13 -1.70
CA VAL A 105 -4.19 8.66 -0.56
C VAL A 105 -3.49 7.35 -0.92
N LEU A 106 -2.26 7.18 -0.46
CA LEU A 106 -1.50 5.95 -0.62
C LEU A 106 -1.09 5.37 0.73
N LEU A 107 -1.27 4.06 0.88
CA LEU A 107 -0.88 3.32 2.09
C LEU A 107 0.15 2.24 1.75
N PHE A 108 1.14 2.07 2.64
CA PHE A 108 1.98 0.86 2.68
C PHE A 108 1.49 -0.04 3.81
N SER A 109 1.13 -1.28 3.50
CA SER A 109 0.43 -2.17 4.42
C SER A 109 0.88 -3.63 4.31
N HIS A 110 0.13 -4.50 4.95
CA HIS A 110 0.42 -5.93 5.10
C HIS A 110 -0.69 -6.79 4.51
N ASN A 111 -0.44 -8.09 4.39
CA ASN A 111 -1.47 -9.08 4.21
C ASN A 111 -1.74 -9.78 5.60
N ASN A 112 -2.98 -10.18 5.91
CA ASN A 112 -4.13 -10.29 4.99
C ASN A 112 -4.93 -9.00 4.78
N SER A 113 -4.54 -7.89 5.39
CA SER A 113 -5.27 -6.62 5.25
C SER A 113 -5.51 -6.24 3.79
N CYS A 114 -4.47 -6.30 2.95
CA CYS A 114 -4.62 -5.97 1.52
C CYS A 114 -5.66 -6.86 0.83
N SER A 115 -5.55 -8.19 1.01
CA SER A 115 -6.48 -9.14 0.38
C SER A 115 -7.90 -8.99 0.91
N PHE A 116 -8.06 -8.78 2.23
CA PHE A 116 -9.35 -8.50 2.85
C PHE A 116 -10.02 -7.28 2.21
N LEU A 117 -9.28 -6.21 1.99
CA LEU A 117 -9.83 -4.97 1.43
C LEU A 117 -10.30 -5.14 -0.02
N THR A 118 -9.70 -6.03 -0.80
CA THR A 118 -10.20 -6.28 -2.17
C THR A 118 -11.60 -6.89 -2.14
N ALA A 119 -11.87 -7.81 -1.21
CA ALA A 119 -13.20 -8.36 -1.02
C ALA A 119 -14.17 -7.32 -0.47
N GLU A 120 -13.75 -6.57 0.56
CA GLU A 120 -14.62 -5.65 1.29
C GLU A 120 -14.96 -4.41 0.48
N LEU A 121 -14.01 -3.86 -0.29
CA LEU A 121 -14.16 -2.58 -0.98
C LEU A 121 -14.37 -2.70 -2.49
N ALA A 122 -14.32 -3.91 -3.04
CA ALA A 122 -14.56 -4.12 -4.48
C ALA A 122 -15.41 -5.35 -4.77
N ASN A 123 -15.78 -6.12 -3.74
CA ASN A 123 -16.50 -7.39 -3.89
C ASN A 123 -15.78 -8.32 -4.90
N ASP A 124 -14.45 -8.28 -4.90
CA ASP A 124 -13.60 -9.02 -5.86
C ASP A 124 -12.32 -9.44 -5.14
N TYR A 125 -12.39 -10.56 -4.42
CA TYR A 125 -11.24 -11.05 -3.65
C TYR A 125 -10.03 -11.31 -4.53
N LYS A 126 -8.89 -10.73 -4.16
CA LYS A 126 -7.58 -11.01 -4.74
C LYS A 126 -6.60 -11.35 -3.62
N HIS A 127 -5.81 -12.40 -3.81
CA HIS A 127 -4.63 -12.61 -2.97
C HIS A 127 -3.55 -11.63 -3.41
N VAL A 128 -3.28 -10.63 -2.59
CA VAL A 128 -2.30 -9.59 -2.91
C VAL A 128 -0.90 -10.06 -2.51
N PRO A 129 0.01 -10.30 -3.47
CA PRO A 129 1.38 -10.72 -3.16
C PRO A 129 2.23 -9.56 -2.60
N THR A 130 3.41 -9.88 -2.08
CA THR A 130 4.39 -8.86 -1.67
C THR A 130 4.68 -7.91 -2.82
N CYS A 131 4.82 -6.62 -2.53
CA CYS A 131 5.00 -5.53 -3.50
C CYS A 131 3.83 -5.37 -4.49
N GLY A 132 2.71 -6.05 -4.25
CA GLY A 132 1.49 -5.89 -5.04
C GLY A 132 0.86 -4.52 -4.79
N ILE A 133 0.32 -3.94 -5.85
CA ILE A 133 -0.34 -2.63 -5.83
C ILE A 133 -1.82 -2.84 -6.14
N ILE A 134 -2.70 -2.30 -5.30
CA ILE A 134 -4.14 -2.26 -5.52
C ILE A 134 -4.61 -0.82 -5.47
N ILE A 135 -5.50 -0.46 -6.39
CA ILE A 135 -6.02 0.90 -6.52
C ILE A 135 -7.54 0.84 -6.54
N PHE A 136 -8.16 1.57 -5.63
CA PHE A 136 -9.61 1.73 -5.57
C PHE A 136 -10.01 3.13 -5.97
N ASP A 137 -11.03 3.23 -6.80
CA ASP A 137 -11.70 4.48 -7.13
C ASP A 137 -13.12 4.44 -6.57
N PHE A 138 -13.45 5.42 -5.73
CA PHE A 138 -14.77 5.54 -5.10
C PHE A 138 -15.46 6.81 -5.56
N ASP A 139 -16.72 6.68 -5.97
CA ASP A 139 -17.56 7.83 -6.36
C ASP A 139 -18.26 8.41 -5.11
N VAL A 140 -17.47 8.94 -4.20
CA VAL A 140 -17.90 9.56 -2.95
C VAL A 140 -17.05 10.79 -2.65
N SER A 141 -17.57 11.68 -1.81
CA SER A 141 -16.88 12.90 -1.38
C SER A 141 -16.16 12.75 -0.04
N LEU A 142 -16.57 11.78 0.78
CA LEU A 142 -16.07 11.58 2.14
C LEU A 142 -15.54 10.16 2.31
N TRP A 143 -14.43 10.02 3.03
CA TRP A 143 -13.82 8.72 3.30
C TRP A 143 -14.74 7.79 4.11
N ASN A 144 -15.57 8.33 5.00
CA ASN A 144 -16.50 7.49 5.77
C ASN A 144 -17.67 6.95 4.94
N GLN A 145 -17.82 7.39 3.70
CA GLN A 145 -18.88 6.94 2.78
C GLN A 145 -18.42 5.86 1.81
N ILE A 146 -17.14 5.47 1.84
CA ILE A 146 -16.64 4.42 0.94
C ILE A 146 -17.37 3.11 1.18
N SER A 147 -17.67 2.42 0.09
CA SER A 147 -18.22 1.08 0.06
C SER A 147 -17.62 0.33 -1.11
N ILE A 148 -18.40 -0.11 -2.08
CA ILE A 148 -17.86 -0.80 -3.25
C ILE A 148 -17.36 0.22 -4.27
N GLY A 149 -16.08 0.11 -4.61
CA GLY A 149 -15.42 0.92 -5.63
C GLY A 149 -14.90 0.08 -6.79
N LYS A 150 -14.32 0.75 -7.77
CA LYS A 150 -13.61 0.11 -8.88
C LYS A 150 -12.21 -0.27 -8.42
N LEU A 151 -11.82 -1.54 -8.66
CA LEU A 151 -10.50 -2.07 -8.32
C LEU A 151 -9.64 -2.27 -9.57
N ASN A 152 -8.44 -1.73 -9.55
CA ASN A 152 -7.35 -2.12 -10.44
C ASN A 152 -6.22 -2.72 -9.59
N HIS A 153 -5.52 -3.72 -10.12
CA HIS A 153 -4.43 -4.38 -9.40
C HIS A 153 -3.24 -4.64 -10.30
N TYR A 154 -2.06 -4.57 -9.72
CA TYR A 154 -0.79 -4.75 -10.43
C TYR A 154 0.15 -5.56 -9.55
N PHE A 155 0.48 -6.77 -9.98
CA PHE A 155 1.30 -7.69 -9.18
C PHE A 155 2.65 -7.94 -9.85
N PRO A 156 3.75 -8.03 -9.08
CA PRO A 156 5.10 -8.10 -9.64
C PRO A 156 5.32 -9.20 -10.67
N LYS A 157 4.65 -10.34 -10.49
CA LYS A 157 4.78 -11.50 -11.39
C LYS A 157 4.53 -11.13 -12.86
N SER A 158 3.64 -10.19 -13.14
CA SER A 158 3.31 -9.75 -14.50
C SER A 158 4.36 -8.81 -15.11
N TYR A 159 5.32 -8.35 -14.32
CA TYR A 159 6.27 -7.31 -14.73
C TYR A 159 7.74 -7.73 -14.59
N ARG A 160 8.01 -8.90 -14.04
CA ARG A 160 9.37 -9.44 -13.92
C ARG A 160 9.95 -9.86 -15.26
#